data_4be837b562f08f6a2f351662c9be0a9a
#
_entry.id   4be837b562f08f6a2f351662c9be0a9a
#
_cell.length_a   1.000
_cell.length_b   1.000
_cell.length_c   1.000
_cell.angle_alpha   90.00
_cell.angle_beta   90.00
_cell.angle_gamma   90.00
#
_symmetry.space_group_name_H-M   'P 1'
#
loop_
_entity.id
_entity.type
_entity.pdbx_description
1 polymer ?
#
loop_
_entity_poly.entity_id
_entity_poly.type
_entity_poly.pdbx_seq_one_letter_code
_entity_poly.pdbx_strand_id
1 'polypeptide(L)'
;MILSCGEALIDMLPRTSTAGEACFAPYAGGAVFNTAIALGRLGAPSAFFSGVSNDMLGEILADTLTASKVDTRFLARSDRPTTVAFVKLVNGQATYAFYDEGTAGRMLSTDQLPALPATISTLFLGGISLVNDPAASTYEALQARDCGTRVTMIDPNIRPGFIAGKEAAYRARIGRMVARADIVKLSDEDLHWLEGQGELTALARGILAKGPKVVFITEGANGARAVTATQDIFVAAQKVTVVDTVGAGDTFNAGVLAALHRADALTKVGVASLSDATLTAALSLGTRAAAITVSRAGANPPWANEL
;
A
#
# COMPACT_ATOMS: atom_id res chain seq x y z
N MET A 1 -6.01 -1.22 -15.81
CA MET A 1 -6.11 -0.24 -14.69
C MET A 1 -5.94 -0.97 -13.37
N ILE A 2 -5.22 -0.36 -12.42
CA ILE A 2 -4.92 -0.90 -11.10
C ILE A 2 -5.85 -0.24 -10.08
N LEU A 3 -6.60 -1.02 -9.33
CA LEU A 3 -7.47 -0.55 -8.26
C LEU A 3 -6.79 -0.79 -6.91
N SER A 4 -6.39 0.28 -6.24
CA SER A 4 -5.88 0.22 -4.86
C SER A 4 -7.06 0.21 -3.89
N CYS A 5 -7.12 -0.78 -2.99
CA CYS A 5 -8.25 -1.06 -2.11
C CYS A 5 -7.75 -1.07 -0.65
N GLY A 6 -8.09 -0.05 0.12
CA GLY A 6 -7.63 0.05 1.50
C GLY A 6 -7.87 1.41 2.14
N GLU A 7 -7.13 1.71 3.20
CA GLU A 7 -7.32 2.90 4.01
C GLU A 7 -6.95 4.19 3.29
N ALA A 8 -7.74 5.22 3.61
CA ALA A 8 -7.44 6.62 3.43
C ALA A 8 -7.72 7.34 4.75
N LEU A 9 -6.83 8.20 5.18
CA LEU A 9 -6.91 8.90 6.45
C LEU A 9 -6.25 10.27 6.38
N ILE A 10 -6.49 11.09 7.39
CA ILE A 10 -5.80 12.37 7.55
C ILE A 10 -4.82 12.27 8.71
N ASP A 11 -3.54 12.52 8.41
CA ASP A 11 -2.50 12.74 9.42
C ASP A 11 -2.51 14.20 9.86
N MET A 12 -2.82 14.42 11.13
CA MET A 12 -2.78 15.74 11.77
C MET A 12 -1.40 15.98 12.35
N LEU A 13 -0.54 16.67 11.58
CA LEU A 13 0.84 16.94 11.97
C LEU A 13 0.94 18.24 12.78
N PRO A 14 1.68 18.24 13.91
CA PRO A 14 1.90 19.44 14.69
C PRO A 14 2.67 20.50 13.89
N ARG A 15 2.22 21.74 13.97
CA ARG A 15 2.80 22.90 13.32
C ARG A 15 2.73 24.10 14.27
N THR A 16 3.38 25.18 13.89
CA THR A 16 3.24 26.48 14.52
C THR A 16 2.69 27.46 13.47
N SER A 17 1.61 28.15 13.80
CA SER A 17 1.03 29.17 12.91
C SER A 17 1.95 30.38 12.78
N THR A 18 1.70 31.24 11.80
CA THR A 18 2.44 32.51 11.65
C THR A 18 2.26 33.48 12.84
N ALA A 19 1.21 33.29 13.65
CA ALA A 19 0.98 34.00 14.89
C ALA A 19 1.67 33.38 16.11
N GLY A 20 2.43 32.28 15.93
CA GLY A 20 3.12 31.57 17.02
C GLY A 20 2.25 30.59 17.80
N GLU A 21 1.03 30.30 17.34
CA GLU A 21 0.10 29.39 18.01
C GLU A 21 0.38 27.93 17.61
N ALA A 22 0.27 27.01 18.58
CA ALA A 22 0.31 25.58 18.28
C ALA A 22 -0.95 25.18 17.48
N CYS A 23 -0.74 24.51 16.33
CA CYS A 23 -1.82 24.06 15.47
C CYS A 23 -1.52 22.68 14.87
N PHE A 24 -2.49 22.09 14.21
CA PHE A 24 -2.32 20.87 13.42
C PHE A 24 -2.63 21.15 11.95
N ALA A 25 -1.78 20.66 11.05
CA ALA A 25 -2.02 20.70 9.62
C ALA A 25 -2.48 19.33 9.14
N PRO A 26 -3.59 19.24 8.36
CA PRO A 26 -4.09 18.00 7.81
C PRO A 26 -3.27 17.59 6.58
N TYR A 27 -2.82 16.32 6.56
CA TYR A 27 -2.17 15.71 5.41
C TYR A 27 -2.90 14.42 5.04
N ALA A 28 -3.22 14.27 3.76
CA ALA A 28 -3.77 13.03 3.23
C ALA A 28 -2.74 11.90 3.32
N GLY A 29 -3.15 10.73 3.81
CA GLY A 29 -2.27 9.60 4.08
C GLY A 29 -3.00 8.25 4.10
N GLY A 30 -2.28 7.21 4.50
CA GLY A 30 -2.66 5.82 4.48
C GLY A 30 -1.83 5.05 3.45
N ALA A 31 -1.35 3.85 3.80
CA ALA A 31 -0.41 3.12 2.95
C ALA A 31 -0.98 2.81 1.56
N VAL A 32 -2.23 2.33 1.50
CA VAL A 32 -2.87 2.00 0.23
C VAL A 32 -3.24 3.28 -0.54
N PHE A 33 -3.64 4.34 0.15
CA PHE A 33 -3.87 5.65 -0.45
C PHE A 33 -2.58 6.22 -1.08
N ASN A 34 -1.46 6.18 -0.35
CA ASN A 34 -0.16 6.64 -0.85
C ASN A 34 0.28 5.85 -2.09
N THR A 35 0.05 4.53 -2.11
CA THR A 35 0.33 3.70 -3.29
C THR A 35 -0.50 4.14 -4.49
N ALA A 36 -1.81 4.44 -4.30
CA ALA A 36 -2.67 4.93 -5.39
C ALA A 36 -2.18 6.27 -5.95
N ILE A 37 -1.81 7.22 -5.07
CA ILE A 37 -1.23 8.51 -5.43
C ILE A 37 0.05 8.32 -6.25
N ALA A 38 0.96 7.46 -5.77
CA ALA A 38 2.22 7.18 -6.45
C ALA A 38 1.99 6.57 -7.84
N LEU A 39 1.06 5.61 -7.97
CA LEU A 39 0.70 5.01 -9.26
C LEU A 39 0.23 6.06 -10.27
N GLY A 40 -0.70 6.94 -9.87
CA GLY A 40 -1.22 7.98 -10.74
C GLY A 40 -0.14 8.97 -11.17
N ARG A 41 0.74 9.40 -10.25
CA ARG A 41 1.89 10.29 -10.54
C ARG A 41 2.93 9.62 -11.44
N LEU A 42 3.16 8.32 -11.30
CA LEU A 42 4.04 7.53 -12.17
C LEU A 42 3.43 7.24 -13.55
N GLY A 43 2.19 7.69 -13.81
CA GLY A 43 1.51 7.56 -15.09
C GLY A 43 0.88 6.18 -15.34
N ALA A 44 0.76 5.34 -14.31
CA ALA A 44 -0.01 4.11 -14.40
C ALA A 44 -1.52 4.41 -14.26
N PRO A 45 -2.40 3.72 -15.02
CA PRO A 45 -3.85 3.86 -14.86
C PRO A 45 -4.27 3.38 -13.45
N SER A 46 -4.52 4.32 -12.55
CA SER A 46 -4.80 4.10 -11.13
C SER A 46 -6.24 4.44 -10.77
N ALA A 47 -6.86 3.65 -9.92
CA ALA A 47 -8.14 3.92 -9.29
C ALA A 47 -8.06 3.58 -7.79
N PHE A 48 -9.00 4.11 -6.99
CA PHE A 48 -9.01 3.90 -5.54
C PHE A 48 -10.39 3.49 -5.03
N PHE A 49 -10.42 2.45 -4.19
CA PHE A 49 -11.62 1.98 -3.49
C PHE A 49 -11.41 2.01 -1.98
N SER A 50 -12.23 2.80 -1.31
CA SER A 50 -12.29 2.93 0.15
C SER A 50 -13.61 3.56 0.57
N GLY A 51 -13.96 3.45 1.84
CA GLY A 51 -14.97 4.30 2.47
C GLY A 51 -14.38 5.69 2.72
N VAL A 52 -14.97 6.73 2.13
CA VAL A 52 -14.51 8.13 2.26
C VAL A 52 -15.66 9.02 2.70
N SER A 53 -15.42 9.82 3.73
CA SER A 53 -16.40 10.75 4.28
C SER A 53 -16.83 11.84 3.28
N ASN A 54 -18.06 12.35 3.47
CA ASN A 54 -18.53 13.57 2.83
C ASN A 54 -18.12 14.85 3.60
N ASP A 55 -17.37 14.73 4.72
CA ASP A 55 -16.87 15.87 5.48
C ASP A 55 -15.68 16.56 4.78
N MET A 56 -15.26 17.73 5.33
CA MET A 56 -14.17 18.53 4.77
C MET A 56 -12.84 17.77 4.67
N LEU A 57 -12.59 16.80 5.54
CA LEU A 57 -11.37 16.00 5.52
C LEU A 57 -11.45 14.91 4.43
N GLY A 58 -12.63 14.34 4.21
CA GLY A 58 -12.87 13.41 3.11
C GLY A 58 -12.80 14.10 1.74
N GLU A 59 -13.11 15.42 1.66
CA GLU A 59 -12.88 16.21 0.45
C GLU A 59 -11.38 16.37 0.16
N ILE A 60 -10.55 16.66 1.19
CA ILE A 60 -9.08 16.69 1.02
C ILE A 60 -8.55 15.38 0.43
N LEU A 61 -9.06 14.22 0.92
CA LEU A 61 -8.67 12.91 0.37
C LEU A 61 -9.07 12.77 -1.11
N ALA A 62 -10.31 13.07 -1.45
CA ALA A 62 -10.81 12.96 -2.83
C ALA A 62 -10.08 13.89 -3.80
N ASP A 63 -9.82 15.13 -3.39
CA ASP A 63 -9.09 16.13 -4.18
C ASP A 63 -7.63 15.71 -4.40
N THR A 64 -6.97 15.16 -3.36
CA THR A 64 -5.58 14.68 -3.46
C THR A 64 -5.45 13.51 -4.45
N LEU A 65 -6.42 12.58 -4.44
CA LEU A 65 -6.51 11.49 -5.43
C LEU A 65 -6.65 12.07 -6.85
N THR A 66 -7.61 12.96 -7.03
CA THR A 66 -7.90 13.58 -8.33
C THR A 66 -6.70 14.37 -8.86
N ALA A 67 -6.07 15.19 -8.01
CA ALA A 67 -4.85 15.94 -8.35
C ALA A 67 -3.68 15.04 -8.75
N SER A 68 -3.66 13.80 -8.25
CA SER A 68 -2.65 12.79 -8.59
C SER A 68 -3.09 11.84 -9.71
N LYS A 69 -4.14 12.18 -10.47
CA LYS A 69 -4.67 11.41 -11.63
C LYS A 69 -5.21 10.02 -11.25
N VAL A 70 -5.73 9.85 -10.06
CA VAL A 70 -6.38 8.62 -9.61
C VAL A 70 -7.88 8.71 -9.86
N ASP A 71 -8.45 7.67 -10.44
CA ASP A 71 -9.90 7.57 -10.68
C ASP A 71 -10.64 7.33 -9.36
N THR A 72 -11.53 8.25 -9.01
CA THR A 72 -12.26 8.28 -7.74
C THR A 72 -13.67 7.70 -7.81
N ARG A 73 -14.09 7.13 -8.97
CA ARG A 73 -15.46 6.60 -9.18
C ARG A 73 -15.82 5.43 -8.26
N PHE A 74 -14.83 4.78 -7.66
CA PHE A 74 -15.01 3.64 -6.77
C PHE A 74 -15.01 4.02 -5.29
N LEU A 75 -14.98 5.32 -4.95
CA LEU A 75 -15.11 5.75 -3.55
C LEU A 75 -16.52 5.46 -3.02
N ALA A 76 -16.61 4.71 -1.93
CA ALA A 76 -17.86 4.55 -1.18
C ALA A 76 -18.03 5.77 -0.25
N ARG A 77 -18.83 6.74 -0.70
CA ARG A 77 -19.05 7.98 0.08
C ARG A 77 -20.02 7.73 1.23
N SER A 78 -19.75 8.36 2.38
CA SER A 78 -20.50 8.19 3.61
C SER A 78 -20.53 9.47 4.44
N ASP A 79 -21.62 9.68 5.19
CA ASP A 79 -21.74 10.78 6.16
C ASP A 79 -21.04 10.47 7.52
N ARG A 80 -20.40 9.31 7.65
CA ARG A 80 -19.55 8.99 8.77
C ARG A 80 -18.27 9.83 8.74
N PRO A 81 -17.65 10.16 9.91
CA PRO A 81 -16.45 10.99 9.94
C PRO A 81 -15.26 10.34 9.21
N THR A 82 -14.32 11.17 8.80
CA THR A 82 -13.03 10.73 8.25
C THR A 82 -12.16 10.12 9.36
N THR A 83 -11.38 9.08 9.03
CA THR A 83 -10.33 8.54 9.89
C THR A 83 -9.20 9.55 10.06
N VAL A 84 -8.80 9.82 11.30
CA VAL A 84 -7.77 10.81 11.64
C VAL A 84 -6.70 10.20 12.54
N ALA A 85 -5.44 10.48 12.26
CA ALA A 85 -4.30 10.17 13.12
C ALA A 85 -3.63 11.48 13.57
N PHE A 86 -3.68 11.78 14.88
CA PHE A 86 -2.90 12.88 15.44
C PHE A 86 -1.47 12.40 15.73
N VAL A 87 -0.50 13.14 15.23
CA VAL A 87 0.91 12.87 15.47
C VAL A 87 1.42 13.75 16.60
N LYS A 88 2.00 13.13 17.62
CA LYS A 88 2.72 13.81 18.70
C LYS A 88 4.19 13.43 18.63
N LEU A 89 5.07 14.40 18.60
CA LEU A 89 6.51 14.17 18.71
C LEU A 89 6.92 14.15 20.19
N VAL A 90 7.48 13.03 20.64
CA VAL A 90 8.06 12.89 21.98
C VAL A 90 9.52 12.53 21.80
N ASN A 91 10.43 13.42 22.23
CA ASN A 91 11.89 13.26 22.06
C ASN A 91 12.30 12.94 20.60
N GLY A 92 11.64 13.55 19.61
CA GLY A 92 11.88 13.34 18.18
C GLY A 92 11.24 12.07 17.61
N GLN A 93 10.58 11.25 18.43
CA GLN A 93 9.84 10.07 17.97
C GLN A 93 8.34 10.38 17.84
N ALA A 94 7.75 9.93 16.73
CA ALA A 94 6.32 10.08 16.49
C ALA A 94 5.52 9.06 17.31
N THR A 95 4.53 9.56 18.07
CA THR A 95 3.47 8.76 18.68
C THR A 95 2.15 9.16 18.04
N TYR A 96 1.25 8.18 17.89
CA TYR A 96 0.00 8.39 17.17
C TYR A 96 -1.19 8.21 18.10
N ALA A 97 -2.13 9.16 18.04
CA ALA A 97 -3.48 8.97 18.56
C ALA A 97 -4.41 8.76 17.36
N PHE A 98 -4.95 7.55 17.23
CA PHE A 98 -5.68 7.12 16.06
C PHE A 98 -7.18 7.08 16.35
N TYR A 99 -7.97 7.76 15.52
CA TYR A 99 -9.42 7.88 15.63
C TYR A 99 -10.06 7.28 14.37
N ASP A 100 -10.36 5.99 14.42
CA ASP A 100 -10.99 5.26 13.30
C ASP A 100 -12.36 4.67 13.65
N GLU A 101 -12.75 4.71 14.92
CA GLU A 101 -13.98 4.11 15.37
C GLU A 101 -15.20 4.82 14.76
N GLY A 102 -16.05 4.05 14.08
CA GLY A 102 -17.25 4.57 13.43
C GLY A 102 -17.01 5.38 12.16
N THR A 103 -15.77 5.52 11.68
CA THR A 103 -15.42 6.30 10.49
C THR A 103 -15.85 5.65 9.18
N ALA A 104 -15.91 6.44 8.10
CA ALA A 104 -16.30 5.96 6.77
C ALA A 104 -15.40 4.79 6.29
N GLY A 105 -14.08 4.91 6.48
CA GLY A 105 -13.12 3.86 6.10
C GLY A 105 -13.28 2.59 6.92
N ARG A 106 -13.41 2.73 8.26
CA ARG A 106 -13.56 1.60 9.18
C ARG A 106 -14.88 0.84 8.97
N MET A 107 -15.96 1.55 8.68
CA MET A 107 -17.30 0.98 8.58
C MET A 107 -17.70 0.56 7.16
N LEU A 108 -16.74 0.54 6.23
CA LEU A 108 -16.95 0.00 4.88
C LEU A 108 -17.39 -1.46 4.98
N SER A 109 -18.51 -1.80 4.36
CA SER A 109 -19.15 -3.11 4.43
C SER A 109 -19.34 -3.77 3.06
N THR A 110 -19.61 -5.07 3.04
CA THR A 110 -19.65 -5.87 1.80
C THR A 110 -20.76 -5.49 0.83
N ASP A 111 -21.83 -4.86 1.30
CA ASP A 111 -22.90 -4.28 0.47
C ASP A 111 -22.44 -3.07 -0.36
N GLN A 112 -21.35 -2.44 0.02
CA GLN A 112 -20.72 -1.31 -0.70
C GLN A 112 -19.65 -1.77 -1.71
N LEU A 113 -19.46 -3.08 -1.88
CA LEU A 113 -18.49 -3.60 -2.86
C LEU A 113 -18.89 -3.20 -4.28
N PRO A 114 -18.02 -2.52 -5.05
CA PRO A 114 -18.35 -2.11 -6.39
C PRO A 114 -18.39 -3.29 -7.38
N ALA A 115 -19.22 -3.19 -8.39
CA ALA A 115 -19.09 -4.00 -9.58
C ALA A 115 -17.87 -3.50 -10.37
N LEU A 116 -16.87 -4.35 -10.57
CA LEU A 116 -15.64 -3.97 -11.24
C LEU A 116 -15.73 -4.25 -12.74
N PRO A 117 -15.52 -3.23 -13.59
CA PRO A 117 -15.48 -3.42 -15.05
C PRO A 117 -14.23 -4.21 -15.46
N ALA A 118 -14.24 -4.80 -16.64
CA ALA A 118 -13.12 -5.57 -17.19
C ALA A 118 -11.82 -4.74 -17.35
N THR A 119 -11.94 -3.41 -17.39
CA THR A 119 -10.79 -2.50 -17.44
C THR A 119 -9.94 -2.51 -16.15
N ILE A 120 -10.49 -2.95 -15.01
CA ILE A 120 -9.72 -3.21 -13.80
C ILE A 120 -9.08 -4.59 -13.94
N SER A 121 -7.78 -4.64 -14.17
CA SER A 121 -7.01 -5.87 -14.33
C SER A 121 -6.34 -6.33 -13.04
N THR A 122 -6.13 -5.42 -12.09
CA THR A 122 -5.30 -5.66 -10.89
C THR A 122 -5.93 -5.01 -9.67
N LEU A 123 -5.90 -5.74 -8.54
CA LEU A 123 -6.24 -5.24 -7.22
C LEU A 123 -4.97 -5.15 -6.38
N PHE A 124 -4.73 -4.02 -5.74
CA PHE A 124 -3.72 -3.85 -4.69
C PHE A 124 -4.43 -3.69 -3.36
N LEU A 125 -4.09 -4.53 -2.38
CA LEU A 125 -4.67 -4.53 -1.03
C LEU A 125 -3.56 -4.49 0.02
N GLY A 126 -3.84 -3.90 1.17
CA GLY A 126 -2.82 -3.88 2.22
C GLY A 126 -3.13 -2.95 3.38
N GLY A 127 -2.09 -2.68 4.18
CA GLY A 127 -2.10 -1.71 5.23
C GLY A 127 -2.99 -2.06 6.42
N ILE A 128 -3.29 -1.04 7.22
CA ILE A 128 -4.10 -1.18 8.44
C ILE A 128 -5.57 -1.49 8.14
N SER A 129 -6.02 -1.30 6.90
CA SER A 129 -7.37 -1.65 6.46
C SER A 129 -7.70 -3.14 6.61
N LEU A 130 -6.66 -4.00 6.70
CA LEU A 130 -6.82 -5.45 6.87
C LEU A 130 -6.91 -5.89 8.35
N VAL A 131 -6.90 -4.94 9.28
CA VAL A 131 -6.88 -5.23 10.73
C VAL A 131 -8.27 -5.34 11.32
N ASN A 132 -9.11 -4.36 11.08
CA ASN A 132 -10.37 -4.17 11.78
C ASN A 132 -11.60 -4.36 10.91
N ASP A 133 -12.57 -5.14 11.42
CA ASP A 133 -13.88 -5.31 10.80
C ASP A 133 -14.78 -4.06 11.03
N PRO A 134 -15.76 -3.83 10.12
CA PRO A 134 -16.15 -4.64 8.95
C PRO A 134 -15.24 -4.44 7.73
N ALA A 135 -14.45 -3.37 7.64
CA ALA A 135 -13.65 -3.04 6.47
C ALA A 135 -12.69 -4.18 6.07
N ALA A 136 -11.98 -4.78 7.03
CA ALA A 136 -11.02 -5.83 6.74
C ALA A 136 -11.68 -7.07 6.09
N SER A 137 -12.85 -7.48 6.58
CA SER A 137 -13.64 -8.55 5.96
C SER A 137 -14.17 -8.15 4.57
N THR A 138 -14.47 -6.87 4.36
CA THR A 138 -14.90 -6.34 3.05
C THR A 138 -13.79 -6.41 2.01
N TYR A 139 -12.57 -6.01 2.35
CA TYR A 139 -11.42 -6.13 1.45
C TYR A 139 -11.04 -7.58 1.19
N GLU A 140 -11.10 -8.46 2.20
CA GLU A 140 -10.90 -9.90 2.01
C GLU A 140 -11.97 -10.50 1.07
N ALA A 141 -13.23 -10.11 1.20
CA ALA A 141 -14.33 -10.55 0.34
C ALA A 141 -14.14 -10.06 -1.11
N LEU A 142 -13.69 -8.81 -1.31
CA LEU A 142 -13.36 -8.27 -2.62
C LEU A 142 -12.27 -9.11 -3.31
N GLN A 143 -11.17 -9.38 -2.60
CA GLN A 143 -10.11 -10.23 -3.13
C GLN A 143 -10.64 -11.64 -3.48
N ALA A 144 -11.38 -12.25 -2.57
CA ALA A 144 -11.92 -13.60 -2.78
C ALA A 144 -12.85 -13.69 -4.01
N ARG A 145 -13.66 -12.65 -4.24
CA ARG A 145 -14.56 -12.57 -5.39
C ARG A 145 -13.80 -12.46 -6.72
N ASP A 146 -12.71 -11.69 -6.75
CA ASP A 146 -12.08 -11.24 -7.99
C ASP A 146 -10.74 -11.92 -8.30
N CYS A 147 -10.10 -12.62 -7.34
CA CYS A 147 -8.76 -13.22 -7.51
C CYS A 147 -8.67 -14.28 -8.61
N GLY A 148 -9.78 -14.88 -9.04
CA GLY A 148 -9.78 -15.85 -10.14
C GLY A 148 -9.54 -15.24 -11.53
N THR A 149 -9.88 -13.97 -11.70
CA THR A 149 -9.85 -13.29 -13.02
C THR A 149 -8.91 -12.09 -13.05
N ARG A 150 -8.57 -11.49 -11.91
CA ARG A 150 -7.71 -10.32 -11.79
C ARG A 150 -6.43 -10.66 -11.03
N VAL A 151 -5.33 -10.00 -11.40
CA VAL A 151 -4.11 -10.06 -10.60
C VAL A 151 -4.38 -9.42 -9.25
N THR A 152 -3.94 -10.06 -8.18
CA THR A 152 -4.02 -9.49 -6.84
C THR A 152 -2.63 -9.37 -6.24
N MET A 153 -2.31 -8.17 -5.76
CA MET A 153 -1.12 -7.88 -4.98
C MET A 153 -1.50 -7.52 -3.56
N ILE A 154 -0.78 -8.07 -2.59
CA ILE A 154 -0.96 -7.74 -1.17
C ILE A 154 0.34 -7.23 -0.57
N ASP A 155 0.25 -6.12 0.18
CA ASP A 155 1.28 -5.65 1.13
C ASP A 155 0.63 -5.54 2.52
N PRO A 156 0.81 -6.52 3.40
CA PRO A 156 0.24 -6.46 4.75
C PRO A 156 0.67 -5.22 5.53
N ASN A 157 1.89 -4.73 5.28
CA ASN A 157 2.46 -3.52 5.87
C ASN A 157 2.20 -3.50 7.40
N ILE A 158 2.74 -4.51 8.06
CA ILE A 158 2.38 -4.90 9.44
C ILE A 158 2.74 -3.79 10.43
N ARG A 159 1.79 -3.48 11.30
CA ARG A 159 1.96 -2.51 12.37
C ARG A 159 1.56 -3.17 13.70
N PRO A 160 2.53 -3.71 14.47
CA PRO A 160 2.23 -4.47 15.70
C PRO A 160 1.29 -3.75 16.65
N GLY A 161 1.40 -2.43 16.78
CA GLY A 161 0.54 -1.64 17.66
C GLY A 161 -0.96 -1.68 17.29
N PHE A 162 -1.31 -1.88 15.99
CA PHE A 162 -2.71 -1.96 15.55
C PHE A 162 -3.31 -3.36 15.68
N ILE A 163 -2.46 -4.40 15.75
CA ILE A 163 -2.89 -5.80 15.81
C ILE A 163 -2.80 -6.40 17.21
N ALA A 164 -2.32 -5.64 18.21
CA ALA A 164 -2.20 -6.08 19.59
C ALA A 164 -3.53 -6.65 20.11
N GLY A 165 -3.49 -7.86 20.65
CA GLY A 165 -4.65 -8.62 21.10
C GLY A 165 -5.50 -9.27 20.01
N LYS A 166 -5.10 -9.12 18.73
CA LYS A 166 -5.81 -9.67 17.55
C LYS A 166 -4.89 -10.47 16.61
N GLU A 167 -3.65 -10.73 17.04
CA GLU A 167 -2.58 -11.29 16.20
C GLU A 167 -3.01 -12.59 15.51
N ALA A 168 -3.67 -13.49 16.24
CA ALA A 168 -4.09 -14.79 15.70
C ALA A 168 -5.13 -14.61 14.56
N ALA A 169 -6.13 -13.76 14.78
CA ALA A 169 -7.16 -13.47 13.77
C ALA A 169 -6.56 -12.75 12.56
N TYR A 170 -5.67 -11.79 12.79
CA TYR A 170 -4.97 -11.07 11.73
C TYR A 170 -4.08 -12.02 10.91
N ARG A 171 -3.25 -12.87 11.55
CA ARG A 171 -2.42 -13.87 10.86
C ARG A 171 -3.27 -14.83 10.02
N ALA A 172 -4.39 -15.28 10.54
CA ALA A 172 -5.31 -16.16 9.80
C ALA A 172 -5.88 -15.46 8.55
N ARG A 173 -6.30 -14.18 8.66
CA ARG A 173 -6.76 -13.38 7.52
C ARG A 173 -5.65 -13.19 6.49
N ILE A 174 -4.47 -12.72 6.92
CA ILE A 174 -3.33 -12.50 6.00
C ILE A 174 -2.93 -13.81 5.31
N GLY A 175 -2.91 -14.94 6.02
CA GLY A 175 -2.64 -16.25 5.45
C GLY A 175 -3.60 -16.62 4.32
N ARG A 176 -4.91 -16.41 4.52
CA ARG A 176 -5.93 -16.65 3.47
C ARG A 176 -5.76 -15.69 2.28
N MET A 177 -5.45 -14.42 2.55
CA MET A 177 -5.27 -13.41 1.49
C MET A 177 -3.98 -13.65 0.70
N VAL A 178 -2.88 -14.03 1.35
CA VAL A 178 -1.62 -14.43 0.71
C VAL A 178 -1.84 -15.64 -0.20
N ALA A 179 -2.57 -16.65 0.26
CA ALA A 179 -2.84 -17.85 -0.55
C ALA A 179 -3.62 -17.56 -1.86
N ARG A 180 -4.36 -16.45 -1.91
CA ARG A 180 -5.11 -16.00 -3.10
C ARG A 180 -4.36 -14.97 -3.94
N ALA A 181 -3.28 -14.38 -3.40
CA ALA A 181 -2.52 -13.36 -4.08
C ALA A 181 -1.62 -13.94 -5.17
N ASP A 182 -1.41 -13.17 -6.24
CA ASP A 182 -0.40 -13.47 -7.28
C ASP A 182 0.94 -12.86 -6.92
N ILE A 183 0.91 -11.69 -6.30
CA ILE A 183 2.07 -10.89 -5.90
C ILE A 183 1.96 -10.60 -4.41
N VAL A 184 3.02 -10.83 -3.68
CA VAL A 184 3.15 -10.41 -2.28
C VAL A 184 4.34 -9.46 -2.17
N LYS A 185 4.18 -8.35 -1.50
CA LYS A 185 5.31 -7.51 -1.09
C LYS A 185 5.36 -7.49 0.44
N LEU A 186 6.56 -7.56 0.97
CA LEU A 186 6.87 -7.49 2.40
C LEU A 186 8.12 -6.65 2.61
N SER A 187 8.25 -6.02 3.77
CA SER A 187 9.58 -5.66 4.27
C SER A 187 10.26 -6.91 4.83
N ASP A 188 11.56 -6.86 5.01
CA ASP A 188 12.31 -7.90 5.75
C ASP A 188 11.75 -8.10 7.16
N GLU A 189 11.38 -7.01 7.84
CA GLU A 189 10.73 -7.04 9.16
C GLU A 189 9.36 -7.74 9.10
N ASP A 190 8.51 -7.41 8.13
CA ASP A 190 7.19 -8.05 7.94
C ASP A 190 7.32 -9.54 7.61
N LEU A 191 8.31 -9.90 6.78
CA LEU A 191 8.58 -11.29 6.43
C LEU A 191 9.02 -12.09 7.67
N HIS A 192 9.93 -11.54 8.47
CA HIS A 192 10.33 -12.17 9.73
C HIS A 192 9.17 -12.25 10.74
N TRP A 193 8.29 -11.25 10.78
CA TRP A 193 7.12 -11.31 11.65
C TRP A 193 6.15 -12.42 11.24
N LEU A 194 5.95 -12.65 9.93
CA LEU A 194 5.03 -13.66 9.39
C LEU A 194 5.61 -15.09 9.50
N GLU A 195 6.85 -15.28 9.11
CA GLU A 195 7.45 -16.61 8.90
C GLU A 195 8.50 -16.99 9.96
N GLY A 196 8.84 -16.08 10.87
CA GLY A 196 9.93 -16.28 11.84
C GLY A 196 11.29 -15.82 11.29
N GLN A 197 12.34 -16.05 12.10
CA GLN A 197 13.71 -15.67 11.71
C GLN A 197 14.27 -16.66 10.69
N GLY A 198 15.01 -16.15 9.70
CA GLY A 198 15.60 -16.98 8.66
C GLY A 198 16.22 -16.16 7.53
N GLU A 199 16.79 -16.86 6.55
CA GLU A 199 17.30 -16.24 5.32
C GLU A 199 16.13 -15.80 4.43
N LEU A 200 16.19 -14.54 3.93
CA LEU A 200 15.05 -13.89 3.27
C LEU A 200 14.52 -14.68 2.05
N THR A 201 15.41 -15.20 1.22
CA THR A 201 15.01 -15.96 0.04
C THR A 201 14.33 -17.29 0.42
N ALA A 202 14.82 -17.95 1.47
CA ALA A 202 14.20 -19.17 1.97
C ALA A 202 12.79 -18.92 2.54
N LEU A 203 12.64 -17.86 3.31
CA LEU A 203 11.33 -17.44 3.86
C LEU A 203 10.37 -17.02 2.73
N ALA A 204 10.86 -16.28 1.73
CA ALA A 204 10.06 -15.90 0.56
C ALA A 204 9.58 -17.11 -0.24
N ARG A 205 10.41 -18.15 -0.38
CA ARG A 205 9.99 -19.42 -1.01
C ARG A 205 8.90 -20.13 -0.18
N GLY A 206 8.92 -20.00 1.14
CA GLY A 206 7.82 -20.43 2.02
C GLY A 206 6.50 -19.70 1.73
N ILE A 207 6.55 -18.39 1.45
CA ILE A 207 5.39 -17.62 0.99
C ILE A 207 4.91 -18.08 -0.39
N LEU A 208 5.83 -18.26 -1.35
CA LEU A 208 5.49 -18.75 -2.71
C LEU A 208 4.77 -20.10 -2.68
N ALA A 209 5.19 -21.01 -1.79
CA ALA A 209 4.54 -22.32 -1.61
C ALA A 209 3.06 -22.22 -1.18
N LYS A 210 2.61 -21.08 -0.68
CA LYS A 210 1.22 -20.82 -0.28
C LYS A 210 0.32 -20.37 -1.44
N GLY A 211 0.88 -19.98 -2.61
CA GLY A 211 0.10 -19.59 -3.79
C GLY A 211 0.69 -18.50 -4.69
N PRO A 212 1.33 -17.46 -4.17
CA PRO A 212 1.89 -16.36 -4.96
C PRO A 212 2.89 -16.83 -6.02
N LYS A 213 3.05 -16.01 -7.06
CA LYS A 213 3.99 -16.27 -8.17
C LYS A 213 5.31 -15.51 -7.97
N VAL A 214 5.24 -14.36 -7.29
CA VAL A 214 6.41 -13.54 -6.95
C VAL A 214 6.24 -12.90 -5.58
N VAL A 215 7.33 -12.85 -4.83
CA VAL A 215 7.46 -12.11 -3.57
C VAL A 215 8.49 -11.01 -3.76
N PHE A 216 8.10 -9.77 -3.54
CA PHE A 216 9.01 -8.63 -3.44
C PHE A 216 9.33 -8.36 -1.97
N ILE A 217 10.63 -8.19 -1.67
CA ILE A 217 11.10 -7.88 -0.31
C ILE A 217 11.87 -6.57 -0.36
N THR A 218 11.50 -5.61 0.49
CA THR A 218 12.27 -4.40 0.70
C THR A 218 13.20 -4.57 1.89
N GLU A 219 14.49 -4.24 1.72
CA GLU A 219 15.57 -4.40 2.70
C GLU A 219 16.11 -3.02 3.13
N GLY A 220 15.21 -2.04 3.27
CA GLY A 220 15.53 -0.68 3.68
C GLY A 220 16.58 -0.02 2.78
N ALA A 221 17.66 0.48 3.40
CA ALA A 221 18.76 1.14 2.70
C ALA A 221 19.62 0.19 1.84
N ASN A 222 19.48 -1.13 2.00
CA ASN A 222 20.22 -2.10 1.19
C ASN A 222 19.64 -2.23 -0.21
N GLY A 223 18.32 -2.18 -0.36
CA GLY A 223 17.66 -2.32 -1.65
C GLY A 223 16.38 -3.14 -1.60
N ALA A 224 16.13 -3.91 -2.65
CA ALA A 224 14.96 -4.77 -2.73
C ALA A 224 15.25 -6.02 -3.57
N ARG A 225 14.50 -7.07 -3.27
CA ARG A 225 14.61 -8.39 -3.87
C ARG A 225 13.28 -8.82 -4.47
N ALA A 226 13.35 -9.58 -5.57
CA ALA A 226 12.21 -10.30 -6.14
C ALA A 226 12.54 -11.79 -6.19
N VAL A 227 11.72 -12.61 -5.55
CA VAL A 227 11.87 -14.07 -5.50
C VAL A 227 10.70 -14.72 -6.20
N THR A 228 10.98 -15.61 -7.13
CA THR A 228 10.03 -16.54 -7.76
C THR A 228 10.43 -17.99 -7.45
N ALA A 229 9.75 -18.96 -8.02
CA ALA A 229 10.12 -20.37 -7.87
C ALA A 229 11.56 -20.67 -8.36
N THR A 230 12.02 -19.94 -9.38
CA THR A 230 13.30 -20.21 -10.06
C THR A 230 14.29 -19.04 -10.02
N GLN A 231 13.84 -17.84 -9.65
CA GLN A 231 14.63 -16.61 -9.73
C GLN A 231 14.78 -15.98 -8.33
N ASP A 232 15.90 -15.32 -8.14
CA ASP A 232 16.21 -14.45 -7.00
C ASP A 232 17.02 -13.28 -7.53
N ILE A 233 16.38 -12.12 -7.65
CA ILE A 233 16.95 -10.92 -8.25
C ILE A 233 16.99 -9.82 -7.19
N PHE A 234 18.15 -9.22 -7.01
CA PHE A 234 18.37 -8.11 -6.08
C PHE A 234 18.75 -6.84 -6.83
N VAL A 235 18.19 -5.72 -6.41
CA VAL A 235 18.56 -4.38 -6.87
C VAL A 235 18.89 -3.51 -5.65
N ALA A 236 20.09 -2.95 -5.63
CA ALA A 236 20.56 -2.08 -4.54
C ALA A 236 19.77 -0.76 -4.52
N ALA A 237 19.52 -0.23 -3.32
CA ALA A 237 18.91 1.08 -3.16
C ALA A 237 19.84 2.19 -3.67
N GLN A 238 19.24 3.25 -4.21
CA GLN A 238 20.00 4.47 -4.54
C GLN A 238 20.33 5.24 -3.25
N LYS A 239 21.58 5.65 -3.12
CA LYS A 239 22.01 6.47 -1.99
C LYS A 239 21.49 7.90 -2.12
N VAL A 240 20.69 8.32 -1.17
CA VAL A 240 20.11 9.67 -1.08
C VAL A 240 20.22 10.21 0.34
N THR A 241 20.09 11.51 0.51
CA THR A 241 19.91 12.11 1.83
C THR A 241 18.48 11.85 2.27
N VAL A 242 18.30 11.08 3.34
CA VAL A 242 16.99 10.76 3.89
C VAL A 242 16.47 11.95 4.69
N VAL A 243 15.28 12.43 4.33
CA VAL A 243 14.54 13.49 5.02
C VAL A 243 13.40 12.86 5.84
N ASP A 244 12.66 11.90 5.24
CA ASP A 244 11.55 11.21 5.86
C ASP A 244 11.43 9.80 5.26
N THR A 245 11.04 8.81 6.03
CA THR A 245 10.86 7.43 5.54
C THR A 245 9.40 7.09 5.25
N VAL A 246 8.48 7.99 5.55
CA VAL A 246 7.03 7.80 5.33
C VAL A 246 6.73 7.65 3.83
N GLY A 247 5.96 6.62 3.49
CA GLY A 247 5.54 6.35 2.11
C GLY A 247 6.58 5.67 1.21
N ALA A 248 7.78 5.33 1.73
CA ALA A 248 8.82 4.64 0.94
C ALA A 248 8.31 3.29 0.38
N GLY A 249 7.75 2.44 1.25
CA GLY A 249 7.18 1.14 0.89
C GLY A 249 6.00 1.29 -0.06
N ASP A 250 5.14 2.28 0.19
CA ASP A 250 3.96 2.57 -0.63
C ASP A 250 4.37 2.99 -2.05
N THR A 251 5.40 3.83 -2.16
CA THR A 251 5.97 4.28 -3.44
C THR A 251 6.69 3.14 -4.16
N PHE A 252 7.38 2.26 -3.41
CA PHE A 252 7.98 1.05 -3.98
C PHE A 252 6.91 0.16 -4.61
N ASN A 253 5.80 -0.11 -3.92
CA ASN A 253 4.66 -0.86 -4.44
C ASN A 253 4.15 -0.27 -5.76
N ALA A 254 3.99 1.05 -5.81
CA ALA A 254 3.55 1.75 -7.00
C ALA A 254 4.54 1.62 -8.15
N GLY A 255 5.84 1.74 -7.87
CA GLY A 255 6.89 1.57 -8.88
C GLY A 255 6.90 0.16 -9.49
N VAL A 256 6.80 -0.87 -8.64
CA VAL A 256 6.68 -2.27 -9.08
C VAL A 256 5.45 -2.44 -9.98
N LEU A 257 4.28 -2.04 -9.52
CA LEU A 257 3.03 -2.19 -10.29
C LEU A 257 3.05 -1.38 -11.59
N ALA A 258 3.63 -0.17 -11.58
CA ALA A 258 3.76 0.65 -12.79
C ALA A 258 4.70 0.01 -13.82
N ALA A 259 5.82 -0.58 -13.38
CA ALA A 259 6.74 -1.30 -14.27
C ALA A 259 6.09 -2.56 -14.87
N LEU A 260 5.41 -3.36 -14.04
CA LEU A 260 4.69 -4.55 -14.50
C LEU A 260 3.54 -4.17 -15.47
N HIS A 261 2.86 -3.05 -15.23
CA HIS A 261 1.85 -2.54 -16.15
C HIS A 261 2.45 -2.15 -17.51
N ARG A 262 3.59 -1.43 -17.52
CA ARG A 262 4.29 -1.03 -18.77
C ARG A 262 4.78 -2.24 -19.58
N ALA A 263 5.04 -3.36 -18.90
CA ALA A 263 5.45 -4.62 -19.52
C ALA A 263 4.27 -5.52 -19.93
N ASP A 264 3.02 -5.03 -19.81
CA ASP A 264 1.78 -5.81 -20.01
C ASP A 264 1.73 -7.11 -19.18
N ALA A 265 2.48 -7.16 -18.09
CA ALA A 265 2.62 -8.34 -17.23
C ALA A 265 1.50 -8.49 -16.18
N LEU A 266 0.63 -7.48 -15.99
CA LEU A 266 -0.47 -7.54 -15.02
C LEU A 266 -1.67 -8.35 -15.53
N THR A 267 -1.38 -9.60 -15.90
CA THR A 267 -2.34 -10.66 -16.22
C THR A 267 -1.96 -11.93 -15.44
N LYS A 268 -2.90 -12.84 -15.23
CA LYS A 268 -2.60 -14.11 -14.51
C LYS A 268 -1.46 -14.92 -15.13
N VAL A 269 -1.41 -14.95 -16.47
CA VAL A 269 -0.34 -15.61 -17.22
C VAL A 269 0.96 -14.81 -17.12
N GLY A 270 0.88 -13.48 -17.29
CA GLY A 270 2.07 -12.62 -17.27
C GLY A 270 2.80 -12.67 -15.93
N VAL A 271 2.06 -12.59 -14.79
CA VAL A 271 2.69 -12.66 -13.47
C VAL A 271 3.31 -14.05 -13.19
N ALA A 272 2.76 -15.11 -13.78
CA ALA A 272 3.31 -16.44 -13.61
C ALA A 272 4.59 -16.71 -14.45
N SER A 273 4.93 -15.81 -15.37
CA SER A 273 6.05 -15.99 -16.33
C SER A 273 6.95 -14.75 -16.45
N LEU A 274 7.18 -14.04 -15.35
CA LEU A 274 8.03 -12.86 -15.30
C LEU A 274 9.47 -13.19 -15.67
N SER A 275 10.05 -12.44 -16.62
CA SER A 275 11.46 -12.55 -16.97
C SER A 275 12.36 -11.81 -15.99
N ASP A 276 13.65 -12.16 -15.93
CA ASP A 276 14.66 -11.45 -15.14
C ASP A 276 14.68 -9.94 -15.49
N ALA A 277 14.56 -9.61 -16.76
CA ALA A 277 14.52 -8.23 -17.22
C ALA A 277 13.30 -7.48 -16.67
N THR A 278 12.11 -8.12 -16.66
CA THR A 278 10.89 -7.52 -16.12
C THR A 278 10.98 -7.34 -14.61
N LEU A 279 11.49 -8.34 -13.88
CA LEU A 279 11.69 -8.26 -12.43
C LEU A 279 12.72 -7.17 -12.06
N THR A 280 13.85 -7.11 -12.79
CA THR A 280 14.86 -6.06 -12.60
C THR A 280 14.28 -4.68 -12.86
N ALA A 281 13.50 -4.50 -13.91
CA ALA A 281 12.84 -3.23 -14.22
C ALA A 281 11.84 -2.82 -13.13
N ALA A 282 11.06 -3.77 -12.60
CA ALA A 282 10.12 -3.55 -11.51
C ALA A 282 10.82 -3.11 -10.21
N LEU A 283 11.87 -3.84 -9.82
CA LEU A 283 12.71 -3.49 -8.66
C LEU A 283 13.37 -2.12 -8.84
N SER A 284 13.95 -1.86 -10.02
CA SER A 284 14.66 -0.60 -10.31
C SER A 284 13.73 0.61 -10.27
N LEU A 285 12.51 0.50 -10.82
CA LEU A 285 11.53 1.59 -10.75
C LEU A 285 11.03 1.78 -9.31
N GLY A 286 10.76 0.69 -8.60
CA GLY A 286 10.33 0.72 -7.21
C GLY A 286 11.36 1.39 -6.29
N THR A 287 12.62 0.95 -6.35
CA THR A 287 13.71 1.50 -5.51
C THR A 287 14.02 2.96 -5.86
N ARG A 288 14.01 3.32 -7.15
CA ARG A 288 14.27 4.70 -7.58
C ARG A 288 13.17 5.67 -7.12
N ALA A 289 11.92 5.29 -7.31
CA ALA A 289 10.78 6.09 -6.86
C ALA A 289 10.75 6.24 -5.32
N ALA A 290 11.02 5.16 -4.59
CA ALA A 290 11.14 5.20 -3.14
C ALA A 290 12.29 6.09 -2.66
N ALA A 291 13.46 6.06 -3.34
CA ALA A 291 14.61 6.92 -3.02
C ALA A 291 14.26 8.42 -3.13
N ILE A 292 13.52 8.81 -4.17
CA ILE A 292 13.04 10.19 -4.31
C ILE A 292 12.04 10.53 -3.20
N THR A 293 11.13 9.61 -2.86
CA THR A 293 10.16 9.84 -1.78
C THR A 293 10.85 10.11 -0.45
N VAL A 294 11.83 9.28 -0.06
CA VAL A 294 12.53 9.46 1.23
C VAL A 294 13.44 10.71 1.27
N SER A 295 13.77 11.31 0.14
CA SER A 295 14.49 12.58 0.06
C SER A 295 13.61 13.82 0.26
N ARG A 296 12.30 13.61 0.53
CA ARG A 296 11.28 14.65 0.70
C ARG A 296 10.57 14.48 2.03
N ALA A 297 9.96 15.54 2.53
CA ALA A 297 9.13 15.47 3.73
C ALA A 297 7.77 14.84 3.41
N GLY A 298 7.34 13.91 4.27
CA GLY A 298 6.07 13.18 4.16
C GLY A 298 6.02 12.20 2.97
N ALA A 299 4.87 11.55 2.79
CA ALA A 299 4.63 10.63 1.68
C ALA A 299 4.42 11.39 0.36
N ASN A 300 5.50 11.93 -0.21
CA ASN A 300 5.47 12.74 -1.44
C ASN A 300 6.18 12.04 -2.61
N PRO A 301 5.50 11.08 -3.27
CA PRO A 301 6.07 10.31 -4.37
C PRO A 301 6.35 11.18 -5.61
N PRO A 302 7.36 10.82 -6.43
CA PRO A 302 7.70 11.55 -7.63
C PRO A 302 6.63 11.44 -8.72
N TRP A 303 6.61 12.43 -9.58
CA TRP A 303 5.97 12.34 -10.88
C TRP A 303 6.86 11.58 -11.88
N ALA A 304 6.27 11.05 -12.96
CA ALA A 304 6.99 10.27 -13.97
C ALA A 304 8.14 11.05 -14.65
N ASN A 305 8.05 12.37 -14.74
CA ASN A 305 9.08 13.23 -15.31
C ASN A 305 10.20 13.60 -14.32
N GLU A 306 10.12 13.15 -13.07
CA GLU A 306 11.15 13.35 -12.06
C GLU A 306 12.05 12.09 -11.87
N LEU A 307 11.76 11.03 -12.60
CA LEU A 307 12.49 9.76 -12.59
C LEU A 307 13.59 9.71 -13.63
#